data_472f8265b54d708b355592377980edc1
#
_entry.id   472f8265b54d708b355592377980edc1
#
_cell.length_a   1.000
_cell.length_b   1.000
_cell.length_c   1.000
_cell.angle_alpha   90.00
_cell.angle_beta   90.00
_cell.angle_gamma   90.00
#
_symmetry.space_group_name_H-M   'P 1'
#
loop_
_entity.id
_entity.type
_entity.pdbx_description
1 polymer ?
#
loop_
_entity_poly.entity_id
_entity_poly.type
_entity_poly.pdbx_seq_one_letter_code
_entity_poly.pdbx_strand_id
1 'polypeptide(L)'
;MDYIFCTHSHFDHTDPWTLSEINKVNKTAKYIASAAFSDILTEYGIEKDRIIPAFADKEIVFDEIKAMPVPAAHEQLNIDESGNFCELGFLLTFGNIKAFHAGDCCVYDGLCERINGTDIAFLPINGRDYFRLNNDIIGNMDSREAVLLAKAAGIDVVVPMHFDLYEVNEVNPAHFVDTLYALNSCQKFHIFMPGERFIYHKS
;
A
#
# COMPACT_ATOMS: atom_id res chain seq x y z
N MET A 1 -0.25 -19.22 0.33
CA MET A 1 -0.78 -17.83 0.45
C MET A 1 -2.04 -17.92 1.28
N ASP A 2 -2.08 -17.25 2.42
CA ASP A 2 -3.17 -17.38 3.39
C ASP A 2 -4.06 -16.14 3.41
N TYR A 3 -3.46 -14.96 3.20
CA TYR A 3 -4.14 -13.66 3.20
C TYR A 3 -3.75 -12.84 1.98
N ILE A 4 -4.75 -12.17 1.38
CA ILE A 4 -4.60 -11.26 0.23
C ILE A 4 -5.22 -9.93 0.64
N PHE A 5 -4.43 -8.86 0.60
CA PHE A 5 -4.86 -7.52 0.94
C PHE A 5 -5.04 -6.70 -0.33
N CYS A 6 -6.25 -6.19 -0.54
CA CYS A 6 -6.62 -5.30 -1.64
C CYS A 6 -6.75 -3.89 -1.09
N THR A 7 -5.89 -2.97 -1.52
CA THR A 7 -5.83 -1.61 -0.95
C THR A 7 -6.99 -0.74 -1.41
N HIS A 8 -7.37 -0.84 -2.68
CA HIS A 8 -8.50 -0.12 -3.27
C HIS A 8 -8.95 -0.78 -4.59
N SER A 9 -10.01 -0.27 -5.21
CA SER A 9 -10.71 -0.94 -6.31
C SER A 9 -10.10 -0.75 -7.70
N HIS A 10 -8.99 -0.02 -7.86
CA HIS A 10 -8.34 0.12 -9.17
C HIS A 10 -7.76 -1.22 -9.64
N PHE A 11 -7.75 -1.43 -10.96
CA PHE A 11 -7.40 -2.71 -11.57
C PHE A 11 -5.95 -3.14 -11.31
N ASP A 12 -5.02 -2.23 -11.12
CA ASP A 12 -3.63 -2.52 -10.78
C ASP A 12 -3.44 -2.91 -9.30
N HIS A 13 -4.47 -2.75 -8.46
CA HIS A 13 -4.47 -3.13 -7.04
C HIS A 13 -5.48 -4.22 -6.69
N THR A 14 -6.52 -4.38 -7.51
CA THR A 14 -7.58 -5.38 -7.30
C THR A 14 -7.99 -5.97 -8.66
N ASP A 15 -6.99 -6.54 -9.38
CA ASP A 15 -7.20 -7.11 -10.70
C ASP A 15 -8.12 -8.34 -10.66
N PRO A 16 -9.31 -8.27 -11.30
CA PRO A 16 -10.29 -9.34 -11.27
C PRO A 16 -9.77 -10.64 -11.89
N TRP A 17 -8.93 -10.54 -12.92
CA TRP A 17 -8.38 -11.73 -13.58
C TRP A 17 -7.39 -12.45 -12.65
N THR A 18 -6.42 -11.74 -12.08
CA THR A 18 -5.44 -12.30 -11.14
C THR A 18 -6.12 -12.91 -9.92
N LEU A 19 -7.08 -12.20 -9.31
CA LEU A 19 -7.80 -12.69 -8.14
C LEU A 19 -8.63 -13.93 -8.46
N SER A 20 -9.28 -13.99 -9.62
CA SER A 20 -10.03 -15.16 -10.07
C SER A 20 -9.10 -16.36 -10.29
N GLU A 21 -7.93 -16.17 -10.91
CA GLU A 21 -6.95 -17.26 -11.11
C GLU A 21 -6.38 -17.76 -9.77
N ILE A 22 -6.05 -16.85 -8.85
CA ILE A 22 -5.64 -17.24 -7.50
C ILE A 22 -6.77 -18.05 -6.82
N ASN A 23 -8.01 -17.60 -6.92
CA ASN A 23 -9.16 -18.29 -6.33
C ASN A 23 -9.39 -19.70 -6.89
N LYS A 24 -9.05 -19.96 -8.17
CA LYS A 24 -9.16 -21.31 -8.75
C LYS A 24 -8.23 -22.32 -8.09
N VAL A 25 -7.02 -21.89 -7.73
CA VAL A 25 -5.95 -22.75 -7.21
C VAL A 25 -5.81 -22.71 -5.69
N ASN A 26 -6.33 -21.68 -5.03
CA ASN A 26 -6.27 -21.52 -3.58
C ASN A 26 -7.68 -21.26 -3.01
N LYS A 27 -8.27 -22.30 -2.42
CA LYS A 27 -9.63 -22.26 -1.87
C LYS A 27 -9.70 -21.86 -0.39
N THR A 28 -8.57 -21.58 0.24
CA THR A 28 -8.48 -21.26 1.68
C THR A 28 -8.06 -19.82 1.97
N ALA A 29 -7.43 -19.14 1.02
CA ALA A 29 -6.99 -17.76 1.21
C ALA A 29 -8.17 -16.84 1.57
N LYS A 30 -7.93 -15.95 2.53
CA LYS A 30 -8.87 -14.87 2.89
C LYS A 30 -8.47 -13.59 2.16
N TYR A 31 -9.47 -12.82 1.75
CA TYR A 31 -9.32 -11.57 1.01
C TYR A 31 -9.75 -10.42 1.89
N ILE A 32 -8.86 -9.48 2.13
CA ILE A 32 -9.08 -8.32 2.99
C ILE A 32 -9.15 -7.09 2.09
N ALA A 33 -10.26 -6.37 2.12
CA ALA A 33 -10.47 -5.17 1.31
C ALA A 33 -11.29 -4.15 2.09
N SER A 34 -11.19 -2.85 1.73
CA SER A 34 -12.04 -1.84 2.37
C SER A 34 -13.52 -2.24 2.30
N ALA A 35 -14.25 -1.99 3.39
CA ALA A 35 -15.68 -2.19 3.45
C ALA A 35 -16.44 -1.40 2.37
N ALA A 36 -15.85 -0.31 1.85
CA ALA A 36 -16.44 0.48 0.78
C ALA A 36 -16.53 -0.25 -0.57
N PHE A 37 -15.67 -1.26 -0.81
CA PHE A 37 -15.67 -1.98 -2.10
C PHE A 37 -15.54 -3.51 -1.97
N SER A 38 -15.44 -4.06 -0.78
CA SER A 38 -15.19 -5.50 -0.56
C SER A 38 -16.21 -6.42 -1.26
N ASP A 39 -17.43 -5.97 -1.45
CA ASP A 39 -18.49 -6.75 -2.10
C ASP A 39 -18.19 -7.07 -3.58
N ILE A 40 -17.39 -6.24 -4.29
CA ILE A 40 -17.01 -6.48 -5.69
C ILE A 40 -16.21 -7.79 -5.83
N LEU A 41 -15.53 -8.24 -4.79
CA LEU A 41 -14.75 -9.48 -4.81
C LEU A 41 -15.64 -10.71 -5.04
N THR A 42 -16.93 -10.63 -4.72
CA THR A 42 -17.87 -11.71 -5.03
C THR A 42 -18.12 -11.84 -6.53
N GLU A 43 -18.04 -10.74 -7.28
CA GLU A 43 -18.17 -10.74 -8.74
C GLU A 43 -16.95 -11.41 -9.41
N TYR A 44 -15.81 -11.46 -8.72
CA TYR A 44 -14.59 -12.16 -9.15
C TYR A 44 -14.59 -13.65 -8.76
N GLY A 45 -15.74 -14.14 -8.24
CA GLY A 45 -15.95 -15.54 -7.87
C GLY A 45 -15.38 -15.93 -6.52
N ILE A 46 -15.06 -14.95 -5.65
CA ILE A 46 -14.58 -15.22 -4.30
C ILE A 46 -15.77 -15.42 -3.39
N GLU A 47 -15.78 -16.52 -2.63
CA GLU A 47 -16.84 -16.86 -1.71
C GLU A 47 -16.93 -15.85 -0.56
N LYS A 48 -18.13 -15.41 -0.22
CA LYS A 48 -18.37 -14.33 0.74
C LYS A 48 -17.78 -14.58 2.14
N ASP A 49 -17.70 -15.82 2.58
CA ASP A 49 -17.12 -16.23 3.86
C ASP A 49 -15.59 -16.14 3.90
N ARG A 50 -14.98 -15.88 2.75
CA ARG A 50 -13.55 -15.65 2.58
C ARG A 50 -13.18 -14.18 2.43
N ILE A 51 -14.17 -13.30 2.33
CA ILE A 51 -14.00 -11.85 2.23
C ILE A 51 -14.11 -11.25 3.63
N ILE A 52 -13.13 -10.45 4.01
CA ILE A 52 -13.07 -9.76 5.29
C ILE A 52 -13.10 -8.25 5.01
N PRO A 53 -14.22 -7.58 5.25
CA PRO A 53 -14.29 -6.13 5.10
C PRO A 53 -13.41 -5.44 6.15
N ALA A 54 -12.52 -4.58 5.69
CA ALA A 54 -11.61 -3.78 6.51
C ALA A 54 -12.18 -2.38 6.75
N PHE A 55 -12.08 -1.92 7.98
CA PHE A 55 -12.48 -0.58 8.38
C PHE A 55 -11.24 0.17 8.88
N ALA A 56 -11.07 1.40 8.46
CA ALA A 56 -9.95 2.22 8.91
C ALA A 56 -9.86 2.29 10.44
N ASP A 57 -8.65 2.25 10.95
CA ASP A 57 -8.33 2.33 12.38
C ASP A 57 -8.96 1.19 13.25
N LYS A 58 -9.44 0.09 12.62
CA LYS A 58 -9.92 -1.11 13.32
C LYS A 58 -9.01 -2.30 13.07
N GLU A 59 -8.23 -2.68 14.08
CA GLU A 59 -7.31 -3.82 14.00
C GLU A 59 -8.04 -5.12 13.66
N ILE A 60 -7.49 -5.87 12.72
CA ILE A 60 -7.90 -7.23 12.37
C ILE A 60 -6.78 -8.17 12.81
N VAL A 61 -7.14 -9.25 13.51
CA VAL A 61 -6.17 -10.24 14.01
C VAL A 61 -6.36 -11.55 13.25
N PHE A 62 -5.28 -12.06 12.68
CA PHE A 62 -5.21 -13.33 11.98
C PHE A 62 -4.10 -14.19 12.58
N ASP A 63 -4.40 -15.26 13.28
CA ASP A 63 -3.38 -16.11 13.90
C ASP A 63 -2.29 -15.27 14.61
N GLU A 64 -1.10 -15.19 14.04
CA GLU A 64 0.03 -14.43 14.58
C GLU A 64 0.23 -13.05 13.92
N ILE A 65 -0.63 -12.66 12.96
CA ILE A 65 -0.53 -11.42 12.21
C ILE A 65 -1.61 -10.45 12.68
N LYS A 66 -1.24 -9.20 12.91
CA LYS A 66 -2.17 -8.11 13.12
C LYS A 66 -2.12 -7.17 11.93
N ALA A 67 -3.28 -6.79 11.43
CA ALA A 67 -3.41 -5.81 10.36
C ALA A 67 -4.19 -4.60 10.88
N MET A 68 -3.59 -3.42 10.81
CA MET A 68 -4.24 -2.14 11.05
C MET A 68 -4.48 -1.46 9.70
N PRO A 69 -5.74 -1.38 9.23
CA PRO A 69 -6.06 -0.63 8.04
C PRO A 69 -5.89 0.88 8.31
N VAL A 70 -5.11 1.54 7.46
CA VAL A 70 -4.78 2.96 7.54
C VAL A 70 -5.46 3.66 6.37
N PRO A 71 -6.22 4.76 6.55
CA PRO A 71 -6.75 5.51 5.42
C PRO A 71 -5.66 5.87 4.42
N ALA A 72 -5.92 5.76 3.13
CA ALA A 72 -5.01 6.20 2.08
C ALA A 72 -5.65 7.34 1.30
N ALA A 73 -4.89 8.42 1.07
CA ALA A 73 -5.34 9.58 0.32
C ALA A 73 -4.89 9.43 -1.15
N HIS A 74 -5.76 8.91 -1.99
CA HIS A 74 -5.52 8.90 -3.43
C HIS A 74 -5.89 10.28 -4.00
N GLU A 75 -4.94 11.23 -3.86
CA GLU A 75 -5.01 12.70 -3.82
C GLU A 75 -5.78 13.25 -2.61
N GLN A 76 -6.92 12.68 -2.27
CA GLN A 76 -7.72 13.04 -1.09
C GLN A 76 -8.26 11.78 -0.39
N LEU A 77 -8.74 11.96 0.81
CA LEU A 77 -9.39 10.90 1.57
C LEU A 77 -10.84 10.74 1.08
N ASN A 78 -11.10 9.68 0.32
CA ASN A 78 -12.44 9.39 -0.20
C ASN A 78 -13.20 8.48 0.76
N ILE A 79 -14.47 8.78 0.96
CA ILE A 79 -15.37 7.97 1.79
C ILE A 79 -16.65 7.65 1.02
N ASP A 80 -17.20 6.46 1.26
CA ASP A 80 -18.50 6.05 0.73
C ASP A 80 -19.66 6.70 1.50
N GLU A 81 -20.89 6.45 1.06
CA GLU A 81 -22.11 6.96 1.72
C GLU A 81 -22.29 6.42 3.17
N SER A 82 -21.63 5.32 3.51
CA SER A 82 -21.63 4.72 4.85
C SER A 82 -20.52 5.22 5.76
N GLY A 83 -19.65 6.12 5.25
CA GLY A 83 -18.52 6.69 5.98
C GLY A 83 -17.27 5.78 6.00
N ASN A 84 -17.18 4.76 5.14
CA ASN A 84 -15.99 3.93 5.01
C ASN A 84 -15.00 4.57 4.04
N PHE A 85 -13.71 4.52 4.34
CA PHE A 85 -12.66 4.97 3.42
C PHE A 85 -12.57 4.02 2.22
N CYS A 86 -12.55 4.59 1.01
CA CYS A 86 -12.46 3.82 -0.23
C CYS A 86 -11.07 3.20 -0.43
N GLU A 87 -10.03 3.92 -0.05
CA GLU A 87 -8.64 3.51 -0.18
C GLU A 87 -8.03 3.27 1.21
N LEU A 88 -7.32 2.14 1.36
CA LEU A 88 -6.63 1.76 2.58
C LEU A 88 -5.19 1.32 2.29
N GLY A 89 -4.25 1.80 3.09
CA GLY A 89 -3.00 1.11 3.32
C GLY A 89 -3.15 0.11 4.47
N PHE A 90 -2.16 -0.75 4.65
CA PHE A 90 -2.15 -1.76 5.73
C PHE A 90 -0.85 -1.73 6.50
N LEU A 91 -0.94 -1.48 7.81
CA LEU A 91 0.17 -1.68 8.74
C LEU A 91 0.06 -3.08 9.33
N LEU A 92 0.94 -3.97 8.89
CA LEU A 92 0.99 -5.37 9.31
C LEU A 92 2.01 -5.55 10.41
N THR A 93 1.65 -6.30 11.45
CA THR A 93 2.57 -6.64 12.55
C THR A 93 2.77 -8.16 12.59
N PHE A 94 4.02 -8.58 12.48
CA PHE A 94 4.49 -9.97 12.55
C PHE A 94 5.42 -10.10 13.76
N GLY A 95 4.90 -10.57 14.90
CA GLY A 95 5.68 -10.56 16.14
C GLY A 95 6.10 -9.15 16.55
N ASN A 96 7.38 -8.82 16.45
CA ASN A 96 7.94 -7.50 16.76
C ASN A 96 8.28 -6.65 15.52
N ILE A 97 7.97 -7.15 14.32
CA ILE A 97 8.23 -6.46 13.05
C ILE A 97 6.95 -5.83 12.54
N LYS A 98 7.03 -4.56 12.14
CA LYS A 98 5.95 -3.80 11.53
C LYS A 98 6.29 -3.51 10.06
N ALA A 99 5.40 -3.90 9.14
CA ALA A 99 5.49 -3.59 7.72
C ALA A 99 4.27 -2.76 7.29
N PHE A 100 4.49 -1.63 6.66
CA PHE A 100 3.43 -0.79 6.12
C PHE A 100 3.43 -0.84 4.60
N HIS A 101 2.28 -1.09 4.01
CA HIS A 101 2.04 -0.94 2.56
C HIS A 101 1.03 0.19 2.37
N ALA A 102 1.47 1.27 1.73
CA ALA A 102 0.64 2.47 1.62
C ALA A 102 -0.55 2.31 0.67
N GLY A 103 -0.48 1.38 -0.30
CA GLY A 103 -1.35 1.46 -1.47
C GLY A 103 -1.05 2.73 -2.26
N ASP A 104 -2.01 3.23 -2.99
CA ASP A 104 -1.93 4.54 -3.62
C ASP A 104 -2.27 5.61 -2.60
N CYS A 105 -1.28 6.46 -2.30
CA CYS A 105 -1.41 7.40 -1.20
C CYS A 105 -0.55 8.67 -1.40
N CYS A 106 -1.15 9.81 -1.18
CA CYS A 106 -0.47 11.08 -0.92
C CYS A 106 -0.24 11.25 0.59
N VAL A 107 0.70 12.10 0.98
CA VAL A 107 0.87 12.49 2.38
C VAL A 107 -0.31 13.36 2.82
N TYR A 108 -0.88 13.05 3.97
CA TYR A 108 -1.98 13.80 4.59
C TYR A 108 -1.76 13.93 6.11
N ASP A 109 -2.48 14.85 6.75
CA ASP A 109 -2.37 15.08 8.18
C ASP A 109 -2.80 13.85 8.99
N GLY A 110 -1.91 13.34 9.83
CA GLY A 110 -2.12 12.16 10.65
C GLY A 110 -1.56 10.85 10.08
N LEU A 111 -1.08 10.82 8.82
CA LEU A 111 -0.45 9.62 8.25
C LEU A 111 0.84 9.27 9.00
N CYS A 112 1.69 10.26 9.25
CA CYS A 112 2.97 10.08 9.93
C CYS A 112 2.80 9.42 11.31
N GLU A 113 1.83 9.85 12.08
CA GLU A 113 1.52 9.32 13.41
C GLU A 113 1.04 7.86 13.35
N ARG A 114 0.21 7.52 12.36
CA ARG A 114 -0.33 6.17 12.18
C ARG A 114 0.75 5.13 11.86
N ILE A 115 1.78 5.54 11.11
CA ILE A 115 2.84 4.65 10.66
C ILE A 115 4.15 4.81 11.44
N ASN A 116 4.13 5.56 12.51
CA ASN A 116 5.32 5.84 13.32
C ASN A 116 5.98 4.55 13.83
N GLY A 117 7.30 4.47 13.68
CA GLY A 117 8.10 3.33 14.12
C GLY A 117 7.88 2.06 13.30
N THR A 118 7.47 2.19 12.05
CA THR A 118 7.41 1.09 11.08
C THR A 118 8.82 0.63 10.72
N ASP A 119 9.03 -0.69 10.69
CA ASP A 119 10.32 -1.27 10.33
C ASP A 119 10.56 -1.24 8.81
N ILE A 120 9.54 -1.60 8.02
CA ILE A 120 9.61 -1.57 6.54
C ILE A 120 8.37 -0.88 6.00
N ALA A 121 8.54 0.12 5.14
CA ALA A 121 7.42 0.78 4.49
C ALA A 121 7.55 0.74 2.96
N PHE A 122 6.47 0.29 2.30
CA PHE A 122 6.29 0.33 0.86
C PHE A 122 5.52 1.60 0.52
N LEU A 123 6.20 2.56 -0.12
CA LEU A 123 5.66 3.88 -0.41
C LEU A 123 5.67 4.15 -1.92
N PRO A 124 4.57 4.62 -2.52
CA PRO A 124 4.55 5.01 -3.92
C PRO A 124 5.44 6.23 -4.15
N ILE A 125 6.04 6.34 -5.33
CA ILE A 125 6.96 7.44 -5.67
C ILE A 125 6.67 8.09 -7.02
N ASN A 126 5.62 7.65 -7.74
CA ASN A 126 5.29 8.17 -9.07
C ASN A 126 4.81 9.63 -9.08
N GLY A 127 4.37 10.15 -7.94
CA GLY A 127 4.01 11.56 -7.78
C GLY A 127 2.70 11.94 -8.46
N ARG A 128 2.49 13.24 -8.55
CA ARG A 128 1.37 13.90 -9.22
C ARG A 128 1.89 15.17 -9.90
N ASP A 129 1.49 15.39 -11.14
CA ASP A 129 1.91 16.53 -11.93
C ASP A 129 0.85 16.92 -12.96
N TYR A 130 1.11 18.04 -13.66
CA TYR A 130 0.19 18.55 -14.69
C TYR A 130 -0.09 17.54 -15.81
N PHE A 131 0.90 16.74 -16.22
CA PHE A 131 0.74 15.73 -17.27
C PHE A 131 -0.22 14.62 -16.82
N ARG A 132 -0.01 14.10 -15.62
CA ARG A 132 -0.89 13.07 -15.03
C ARG A 132 -2.31 13.58 -14.88
N LEU A 133 -2.48 14.77 -14.32
CA LEU A 133 -3.81 15.40 -14.16
C LEU A 133 -4.55 15.56 -15.49
N ASN A 134 -3.86 15.95 -16.56
CA ASN A 134 -4.50 16.10 -17.89
C ASN A 134 -4.82 14.77 -18.58
N ASN A 135 -4.33 13.66 -18.07
CA ASN A 135 -4.60 12.33 -18.60
C ASN A 135 -5.44 11.48 -17.62
N ASP A 136 -6.15 12.14 -16.70
CA ASP A 136 -7.01 11.52 -15.68
C ASP A 136 -6.27 10.47 -14.84
N ILE A 137 -4.94 10.64 -14.66
CA ILE A 137 -4.12 9.78 -13.78
C ILE A 137 -4.13 10.38 -12.39
N ILE A 138 -4.79 9.70 -11.48
CA ILE A 138 -4.82 10.08 -10.06
C ILE A 138 -3.43 9.88 -9.46
N GLY A 139 -2.94 10.89 -8.75
CA GLY A 139 -1.56 10.91 -8.30
C GLY A 139 -1.35 10.32 -6.91
N ASN A 140 -0.07 10.12 -6.61
CA ASN A 140 0.44 9.63 -5.34
C ASN A 140 1.47 10.60 -4.75
N MET A 141 2.08 10.23 -3.61
CA MET A 141 3.26 10.95 -3.13
C MET A 141 4.40 10.81 -4.14
N ASP A 142 5.24 11.83 -4.21
CA ASP A 142 6.47 11.80 -5.00
C ASP A 142 7.67 11.29 -4.16
N SER A 143 8.83 11.15 -4.81
CA SER A 143 10.06 10.70 -4.15
C SER A 143 10.45 11.58 -2.96
N ARG A 144 10.22 12.88 -3.03
CA ARG A 144 10.55 13.81 -1.94
C ARG A 144 9.60 13.64 -0.75
N GLU A 145 8.32 13.51 -1.02
CA GLU A 145 7.30 13.28 0.00
C GLU A 145 7.53 11.93 0.70
N ALA A 146 7.83 10.87 -0.05
CA ALA A 146 8.13 9.55 0.51
C ALA A 146 9.35 9.57 1.44
N VAL A 147 10.44 10.23 1.04
CA VAL A 147 11.66 10.37 1.89
C VAL A 147 11.40 11.20 3.14
N LEU A 148 10.68 12.31 3.02
CA LEU A 148 10.36 13.16 4.18
C LEU A 148 9.40 12.48 5.15
N LEU A 149 8.40 11.76 4.65
CA LEU A 149 7.48 10.95 5.46
C LEU A 149 8.25 9.86 6.21
N ALA A 150 9.13 9.13 5.52
CA ALA A 150 9.95 8.09 6.12
C ALA A 150 10.82 8.63 7.26
N LYS A 151 11.46 9.77 7.04
CA LYS A 151 12.26 10.45 8.06
C LYS A 151 11.43 10.88 9.26
N ALA A 152 10.28 11.49 9.02
CA ALA A 152 9.39 11.99 10.08
C ALA A 152 8.78 10.85 10.92
N ALA A 153 8.37 9.76 10.27
CA ALA A 153 7.78 8.59 10.91
C ALA A 153 8.80 7.60 11.51
N GLY A 154 10.12 7.86 11.35
CA GLY A 154 11.16 6.98 11.88
C GLY A 154 11.16 5.58 11.26
N ILE A 155 10.88 5.48 9.96
CA ILE A 155 10.87 4.22 9.22
C ILE A 155 12.32 3.71 9.07
N ASP A 156 12.58 2.43 9.38
CA ASP A 156 13.92 1.87 9.27
C ASP A 156 14.31 1.61 7.81
N VAL A 157 13.46 0.91 7.04
CA VAL A 157 13.72 0.62 5.61
C VAL A 157 12.57 1.12 4.74
N VAL A 158 12.90 1.93 3.72
CA VAL A 158 11.93 2.37 2.72
C VAL A 158 12.05 1.54 1.45
N VAL A 159 10.93 1.06 0.95
CA VAL A 159 10.82 0.38 -0.33
C VAL A 159 9.99 1.26 -1.25
N PRO A 160 10.58 1.90 -2.26
CA PRO A 160 9.80 2.63 -3.24
C PRO A 160 9.00 1.65 -4.11
N MET A 161 7.79 2.02 -4.45
CA MET A 161 6.89 1.25 -5.31
C MET A 161 6.12 2.16 -6.26
N HIS A 162 5.29 1.56 -7.12
CA HIS A 162 4.42 2.26 -8.07
C HIS A 162 5.19 3.15 -9.06
N PHE A 163 6.28 2.63 -9.63
CA PHE A 163 7.16 3.42 -10.50
C PHE A 163 7.39 2.81 -11.91
N ASP A 164 6.92 1.59 -12.19
CA ASP A 164 7.32 0.85 -13.40
C ASP A 164 6.21 -0.01 -14.07
N LEU A 165 4.96 0.01 -13.59
CA LEU A 165 3.88 -0.85 -14.14
C LEU A 165 3.31 -0.31 -15.45
N TYR A 166 3.06 0.99 -15.54
CA TYR A 166 2.46 1.66 -16.70
C TYR A 166 3.39 2.74 -17.25
N GLU A 167 3.76 2.64 -18.53
CA GLU A 167 4.65 3.60 -19.21
C GLU A 167 4.21 5.05 -19.03
N VAL A 168 2.89 5.32 -19.08
CA VAL A 168 2.34 6.67 -18.89
C VAL A 168 2.42 7.19 -17.44
N ASN A 169 2.71 6.32 -16.48
CA ASN A 169 2.76 6.65 -15.05
C ASN A 169 4.09 6.26 -14.41
N GLU A 170 5.08 5.86 -15.21
CA GLU A 170 6.38 5.46 -14.70
C GLU A 170 7.22 6.66 -14.21
N VAL A 171 8.12 6.37 -13.30
CA VAL A 171 9.17 7.29 -12.86
C VAL A 171 10.47 6.51 -12.64
N ASN A 172 11.59 7.13 -13.01
CA ASN A 172 12.89 6.49 -12.77
C ASN A 172 13.21 6.44 -11.26
N PRO A 173 13.34 5.25 -10.65
CA PRO A 173 13.61 5.12 -9.22
C PRO A 173 14.97 5.70 -8.79
N ALA A 174 15.88 6.01 -9.73
CA ALA A 174 17.12 6.73 -9.42
C ALA A 174 16.84 8.11 -8.82
N HIS A 175 15.74 8.78 -9.21
CA HIS A 175 15.35 10.06 -8.61
C HIS A 175 14.99 9.94 -7.13
N PHE A 176 14.40 8.80 -6.73
CA PHE A 176 14.18 8.52 -5.32
C PHE A 176 15.51 8.39 -4.57
N VAL A 177 16.48 7.68 -5.13
CA VAL A 177 17.81 7.50 -4.53
C VAL A 177 18.53 8.83 -4.38
N ASP A 178 18.58 9.66 -5.43
CA ASP A 178 19.16 10.99 -5.39
C ASP A 178 18.51 11.86 -4.30
N THR A 179 17.19 11.85 -4.24
CA THR A 179 16.42 12.60 -3.24
C THR A 179 16.71 12.11 -1.83
N LEU A 180 16.80 10.79 -1.65
CA LEU A 180 17.10 10.17 -0.36
C LEU A 180 18.48 10.60 0.14
N TYR A 181 19.51 10.53 -0.70
CA TYR A 181 20.86 11.00 -0.33
C TYR A 181 20.91 12.49 -0.01
N ALA A 182 20.13 13.31 -0.70
CA ALA A 182 20.06 14.74 -0.46
C ALA A 182 19.35 15.11 0.87
N LEU A 183 18.30 14.37 1.27
CA LEU A 183 17.44 14.75 2.40
C LEU A 183 17.64 13.91 3.66
N ASN A 184 18.05 12.64 3.52
CA ASN A 184 18.23 11.69 4.60
C ASN A 184 19.22 10.58 4.24
N SER A 185 20.47 10.92 4.06
CA SER A 185 21.53 10.04 3.54
C SER A 185 21.79 8.77 4.38
N CYS A 186 21.29 8.72 5.61
CA CYS A 186 21.40 7.55 6.49
C CYS A 186 20.19 6.61 6.40
N GLN A 187 19.16 6.96 5.60
CA GLN A 187 17.99 6.14 5.43
C GLN A 187 18.32 4.85 4.71
N LYS A 188 17.96 3.73 5.31
CA LYS A 188 18.01 2.43 4.62
C LYS A 188 16.88 2.34 3.60
N PHE A 189 17.18 1.78 2.46
CA PHE A 189 16.17 1.54 1.41
C PHE A 189 16.48 0.27 0.63
N HIS A 190 15.48 -0.25 -0.07
CA HIS A 190 15.64 -1.35 -1.00
C HIS A 190 14.74 -1.15 -2.22
N ILE A 191 15.28 -1.33 -3.43
CA ILE A 191 14.51 -1.34 -4.68
C ILE A 191 14.46 -2.79 -5.15
N PHE A 192 13.26 -3.39 -5.13
CA PHE A 192 13.09 -4.78 -5.51
C PHE A 192 13.15 -4.99 -7.02
N MET A 193 13.78 -6.08 -7.41
CA MET A 193 13.58 -6.68 -8.73
C MET A 193 12.43 -7.71 -8.64
N PRO A 194 11.60 -7.86 -9.70
CA PRO A 194 10.54 -8.87 -9.71
C PRO A 194 11.06 -10.27 -9.37
N GLY A 195 10.44 -10.91 -8.38
CA GLY A 195 10.82 -12.25 -7.91
C GLY A 195 12.00 -12.29 -6.94
N GLU A 196 12.56 -11.15 -6.56
CA GLU A 196 13.64 -11.07 -5.58
C GLU A 196 13.17 -11.50 -4.18
N ARG A 197 14.06 -12.20 -3.46
CA ARG A 197 13.86 -12.55 -2.06
C ARG A 197 14.64 -11.60 -1.16
N PHE A 198 13.94 -10.96 -0.25
CA PHE A 198 14.51 -10.09 0.77
C PHE A 198 14.28 -10.67 2.17
N ILE A 199 15.27 -10.57 3.05
CA ILE A 199 15.16 -11.00 4.45
C ILE A 199 15.49 -9.79 5.33
N TYR A 200 14.50 -9.33 6.08
CA TYR A 200 14.69 -8.27 7.06
C TYR A 200 15.01 -8.86 8.43
N HIS A 201 16.02 -8.31 9.09
CA HIS A 201 16.34 -8.57 10.48
C HIS A 201 16.28 -7.28 11.27
N LYS A 202 15.41 -7.24 12.27
CA LYS A 202 15.35 -6.11 13.20
C LYS A 202 16.58 -6.15 14.10
N SER A 203 17.38 -5.08 14.05
CA SER A 203 18.59 -4.89 14.87
C SER A 203 18.26 -4.42 16.28
#